data_464ee5208664f4d46241c26f9b18eadf
#
_entry.id   464ee5208664f4d46241c26f9b18eadf
#
_cell.length_a   1.000
_cell.length_b   1.000
_cell.length_c   1.000
_cell.angle_alpha   90.00
_cell.angle_beta   90.00
_cell.angle_gamma   90.00
#
_symmetry.space_group_name_H-M   'P 1'
#
loop_
_entity.id
_entity.type
_entity.pdbx_description
1 polymer ?
#
loop_
_entity_poly.entity_id
_entity_poly.type
_entity_poly.pdbx_seq_one_letter_code
_entity_poly.pdbx_strand_id
1 'polypeptide(L)'
;MIFYNETGEKIDYHLLKRIGGGSYSRVYMLPNDSCIKVFKEIDNGIDKNNLSFINNLKLDNFYQINDFLFDGNNNFVAYTMNYYRPSNDSILLMPTMYTLDNLNTIGKSIGVLTDNHIFIPDLHSDNVIIGDNNITVIDTDIYAKSLFFDKDKLEVRNYRALYCLFKMLYKEALYCGFKYCDDDIDNINNLFDYNNADNVKTLRRYKYPIDYIRSTRR
;
A
#
# COMPACT_ATOMS: atom_id res chain seq x y z
N MET A 1 13.70 -11.49 21.47
CA MET A 1 13.63 -10.02 21.30
C MET A 1 12.65 -9.48 22.32
N ILE A 2 13.06 -8.50 23.11
CA ILE A 2 12.23 -7.92 24.18
C ILE A 2 11.71 -6.58 23.72
N PHE A 3 10.40 -6.40 23.85
CA PHE A 3 9.69 -5.18 23.54
C PHE A 3 8.75 -4.81 24.70
N TYR A 4 8.19 -3.60 24.64
CA TYR A 4 7.17 -3.12 25.56
C TYR A 4 6.01 -2.56 24.71
N ASN A 5 4.76 -2.87 25.08
CA ASN A 5 3.60 -2.26 24.43
C ASN A 5 3.33 -0.85 25.00
N GLU A 6 2.29 -0.18 24.53
CA GLU A 6 1.90 1.17 24.97
C GLU A 6 1.52 1.25 26.46
N THR A 7 1.14 0.13 27.08
CA THR A 7 0.83 0.05 28.51
C THR A 7 2.07 -0.25 29.38
N GLY A 8 3.23 -0.41 28.75
CA GLY A 8 4.49 -0.76 29.42
C GLY A 8 4.65 -2.27 29.75
N GLU A 9 3.74 -3.10 29.24
CA GLU A 9 3.84 -4.54 29.42
C GLU A 9 4.99 -5.10 28.58
N LYS A 10 5.82 -5.93 29.24
CA LYS A 10 6.95 -6.58 28.60
C LYS A 10 6.51 -7.74 27.73
N ILE A 11 6.91 -7.73 26.47
CA ILE A 11 6.64 -8.77 25.48
C ILE A 11 7.97 -9.37 25.02
N ASP A 12 8.13 -10.69 25.14
CA ASP A 12 9.36 -11.38 24.78
C ASP A 12 9.09 -12.39 23.65
N TYR A 13 9.60 -12.10 22.47
CA TYR A 13 9.50 -12.96 21.31
C TYR A 13 10.78 -13.78 21.10
N HIS A 14 10.67 -15.10 21.22
CA HIS A 14 11.78 -16.04 21.03
C HIS A 14 11.66 -16.79 19.71
N LEU A 15 12.82 -17.10 19.11
CA LEU A 15 12.95 -17.98 17.94
C LEU A 15 12.02 -17.66 16.76
N LEU A 16 11.87 -16.38 16.46
CA LEU A 16 10.99 -15.95 15.37
C LEU A 16 11.59 -16.29 14.01
N LYS A 17 10.75 -16.88 13.15
CA LYS A 17 11.10 -17.11 11.74
C LYS A 17 10.97 -15.80 10.96
N ARG A 18 12.07 -15.34 10.35
CA ARG A 18 12.03 -14.22 9.42
C ARG A 18 11.27 -14.61 8.15
N ILE A 19 10.30 -13.80 7.75
CA ILE A 19 9.45 -14.02 6.58
C ILE A 19 9.61 -12.94 5.51
N GLY A 20 10.23 -11.80 5.84
CA GLY A 20 10.42 -10.70 4.90
C GLY A 20 11.30 -9.59 5.45
N GLY A 21 11.24 -8.45 4.75
CA GLY A 21 11.91 -7.22 5.14
C GLY A 21 12.62 -6.56 3.97
N GLY A 22 12.89 -5.27 4.13
CA GLY A 22 13.52 -4.41 3.15
C GLY A 22 14.75 -3.69 3.70
N SER A 23 15.04 -2.52 3.16
CA SER A 23 16.17 -1.68 3.56
C SER A 23 16.07 -1.22 5.01
N TYR A 24 14.87 -0.90 5.50
CA TYR A 24 14.63 -0.26 6.80
C TYR A 24 14.10 -1.18 7.89
N SER A 25 13.61 -2.37 7.53
CA SER A 25 12.94 -3.25 8.50
C SER A 25 13.18 -4.73 8.22
N ARG A 26 12.78 -5.56 9.20
CA ARG A 26 12.68 -7.02 9.09
C ARG A 26 11.31 -7.44 9.58
N VAL A 27 10.70 -8.42 8.91
CA VAL A 27 9.40 -8.97 9.28
C VAL A 27 9.57 -10.41 9.73
N TYR A 28 8.96 -10.72 10.87
CA TYR A 28 9.01 -12.05 11.47
C TYR A 28 7.61 -12.57 11.71
N MET A 29 7.44 -13.89 11.53
CA MET A 29 6.20 -14.58 11.86
C MET A 29 6.02 -14.66 13.37
N LEU A 30 4.81 -14.36 13.84
CA LEU A 30 4.35 -14.57 15.20
C LEU A 30 3.38 -15.76 15.26
N PRO A 31 3.12 -16.32 16.45
CA PRO A 31 1.96 -17.21 16.63
C PRO A 31 0.64 -16.55 16.24
N ASN A 32 -0.40 -17.36 16.00
CA ASN A 32 -1.76 -16.89 15.71
C ASN A 32 -1.93 -16.06 14.42
N ASP A 33 -1.22 -16.44 13.35
CA ASP A 33 -1.32 -15.78 12.05
C ASP A 33 -1.11 -14.26 12.10
N SER A 34 -0.18 -13.83 12.95
CA SER A 34 0.28 -12.45 12.99
C SER A 34 1.76 -12.33 12.65
N CYS A 35 2.24 -11.13 12.42
CA CYS A 35 3.65 -10.85 12.20
C CYS A 35 4.08 -9.56 12.90
N ILE A 36 5.38 -9.44 13.12
CA ILE A 36 6.01 -8.24 13.69
C ILE A 36 6.97 -7.64 12.67
N LYS A 37 6.83 -6.35 12.41
CA LYS A 37 7.79 -5.55 11.63
C LYS A 37 8.69 -4.80 12.59
N VAL A 38 9.99 -5.12 12.57
CA VAL A 38 11.00 -4.53 13.44
C VAL A 38 11.90 -3.63 12.62
N PHE A 39 12.06 -2.40 13.03
CA PHE A 39 12.96 -1.44 12.37
C PHE A 39 14.42 -1.76 12.66
N LYS A 40 15.29 -1.52 11.70
CA LYS A 40 16.74 -1.76 11.84
C LYS A 40 17.44 -0.66 12.62
N GLU A 41 16.91 0.56 12.52
CA GLU A 41 17.45 1.75 13.14
C GLU A 41 16.33 2.47 13.91
N ILE A 42 16.67 3.03 15.06
CA ILE A 42 15.70 3.73 15.92
C ILE A 42 15.30 5.07 15.27
N ASP A 43 16.27 5.77 14.68
CA ASP A 43 16.06 7.06 14.00
C ASP A 43 15.87 6.87 12.50
N ASN A 44 14.82 6.16 12.13
CA ASN A 44 14.49 5.81 10.74
C ASN A 44 13.53 6.78 10.05
N GLY A 45 13.14 7.87 10.72
CA GLY A 45 12.20 8.86 10.22
C GLY A 45 10.72 8.43 10.22
N ILE A 46 10.40 7.25 10.78
CA ILE A 46 9.03 6.75 10.86
C ILE A 46 8.32 7.34 12.07
N ASP A 47 7.26 8.09 11.82
CA ASP A 47 6.46 8.74 12.86
C ASP A 47 5.30 7.84 13.33
N LYS A 48 5.40 7.34 14.57
CA LYS A 48 4.35 6.55 15.22
C LYS A 48 2.99 7.24 15.21
N ASN A 49 2.94 8.55 15.44
CA ASN A 49 1.66 9.28 15.52
C ASN A 49 0.99 9.32 14.15
N ASN A 50 1.77 9.47 13.09
CA ASN A 50 1.28 9.42 11.73
C ASN A 50 0.77 8.01 11.36
N LEU A 51 1.52 6.96 11.71
CA LEU A 51 1.08 5.57 11.53
C LEU A 51 -0.21 5.27 12.32
N SER A 52 -0.29 5.70 13.57
CA SER A 52 -1.49 5.56 14.40
C SER A 52 -2.70 6.29 13.79
N PHE A 53 -2.48 7.49 13.26
CA PHE A 53 -3.52 8.25 12.57
C PHE A 53 -4.04 7.48 11.35
N ILE A 54 -3.15 6.99 10.48
CA ILE A 54 -3.52 6.23 9.27
C ILE A 54 -4.24 4.93 9.67
N ASN A 55 -3.75 4.21 10.69
CA ASN A 55 -4.37 2.98 11.19
C ASN A 55 -5.81 3.21 11.70
N ASN A 56 -6.06 4.36 12.31
CA ASN A 56 -7.39 4.73 12.81
C ASN A 56 -8.40 5.08 11.70
N LEU A 57 -7.96 5.35 10.48
CA LEU A 57 -8.84 5.55 9.34
C LEU A 57 -9.53 4.25 8.89
N LYS A 58 -9.05 3.08 9.35
CA LYS A 58 -9.62 1.75 9.06
C LYS A 58 -9.86 1.54 7.55
N LEU A 59 -8.81 1.76 6.77
CA LEU A 59 -8.87 1.70 5.32
C LEU A 59 -9.09 0.27 4.83
N ASP A 60 -10.04 0.09 3.92
CA ASP A 60 -10.26 -1.18 3.24
C ASP A 60 -9.06 -1.52 2.36
N ASN A 61 -8.72 -2.82 2.27
CA ASN A 61 -7.58 -3.33 1.52
C ASN A 61 -6.21 -2.78 1.96
N PHE A 62 -6.10 -2.25 3.17
CA PHE A 62 -4.84 -1.86 3.81
C PHE A 62 -4.59 -2.72 5.04
N TYR A 63 -3.32 -3.00 5.32
CA TYR A 63 -2.98 -3.71 6.55
C TYR A 63 -3.37 -2.87 7.78
N GLN A 64 -3.62 -3.56 8.88
CA GLN A 64 -3.96 -2.91 10.16
C GLN A 64 -2.89 -3.23 11.20
N ILE A 65 -2.44 -2.21 11.91
CA ILE A 65 -1.53 -2.34 13.04
C ILE A 65 -2.35 -2.77 14.26
N ASN A 66 -1.90 -3.84 14.92
CA ASN A 66 -2.52 -4.34 16.15
C ASN A 66 -1.92 -3.65 17.37
N ASP A 67 -0.57 -3.64 17.48
CA ASP A 67 0.14 -3.05 18.60
C ASP A 67 1.37 -2.28 18.13
N PHE A 68 1.66 -1.16 18.78
CA PHE A 68 2.92 -0.45 18.67
C PHE A 68 3.87 -0.91 19.77
N LEU A 69 5.15 -1.12 19.42
CA LEU A 69 6.13 -1.73 20.30
C LEU A 69 7.35 -0.84 20.46
N PHE A 70 7.86 -0.81 21.69
CA PHE A 70 8.93 0.06 22.14
C PHE A 70 10.10 -0.75 22.72
N ASP A 71 11.29 -0.18 22.70
CA ASP A 71 12.46 -0.69 23.42
C ASP A 71 12.43 -0.29 24.91
N GLY A 72 13.45 -0.72 25.68
CA GLY A 72 13.57 -0.39 27.10
C GLY A 72 13.80 1.12 27.39
N ASN A 73 14.08 1.91 26.38
CA ASN A 73 14.26 3.37 26.48
C ASN A 73 13.01 4.14 25.96
N ASN A 74 11.90 3.42 25.72
CA ASN A 74 10.65 3.99 25.19
C ASN A 74 10.77 4.55 23.75
N ASN A 75 11.71 4.06 22.95
CA ASN A 75 11.76 4.38 21.53
C ASN A 75 10.82 3.46 20.77
N PHE A 76 10.08 3.99 19.79
CA PHE A 76 9.26 3.20 18.89
C PHE A 76 10.15 2.39 17.93
N VAL A 77 10.11 1.06 18.01
CA VAL A 77 11.04 0.18 17.28
C VAL A 77 10.37 -0.90 16.45
N ALA A 78 9.07 -1.15 16.66
CA ALA A 78 8.35 -2.19 15.93
C ALA A 78 6.83 -1.99 16.03
N TYR A 79 6.10 -2.75 15.22
CA TYR A 79 4.66 -2.94 15.39
C TYR A 79 4.25 -4.35 14.97
N THR A 80 3.10 -4.81 15.48
CA THR A 80 2.48 -6.06 15.07
C THR A 80 1.31 -5.81 14.13
N MET A 81 1.04 -6.77 13.26
CA MET A 81 -0.07 -6.75 12.31
C MET A 81 -0.50 -8.17 11.97
N ASN A 82 -1.65 -8.35 11.35
CA ASN A 82 -2.08 -9.63 10.83
C ASN A 82 -1.12 -10.10 9.73
N TYR A 83 -0.91 -11.41 9.65
CA TYR A 83 -0.16 -11.99 8.55
C TYR A 83 -1.08 -12.21 7.35
N TYR A 84 -0.80 -11.51 6.26
CA TYR A 84 -1.50 -11.69 5.00
C TYR A 84 -0.77 -12.72 4.16
N ARG A 85 -1.43 -13.85 3.88
CA ARG A 85 -0.82 -14.93 3.09
C ARG A 85 -0.91 -14.59 1.61
N PRO A 86 0.22 -14.58 0.87
CA PRO A 86 0.15 -14.53 -0.57
C PRO A 86 -0.47 -15.82 -1.10
N SER A 87 -1.34 -15.72 -2.09
CA SER A 87 -1.84 -16.88 -2.83
C SER A 87 -0.70 -17.52 -3.62
N ASN A 88 -0.66 -18.85 -3.66
CA ASN A 88 0.27 -19.57 -4.52
C ASN A 88 -0.02 -19.32 -6.01
N ASP A 89 -1.27 -18.99 -6.33
CA ASP A 89 -1.74 -18.70 -7.70
C ASP A 89 -1.88 -17.18 -7.94
N SER A 90 -1.34 -16.35 -7.06
CA SER A 90 -1.53 -14.89 -7.06
C SER A 90 -1.23 -14.23 -8.41
N ILE A 91 -0.26 -14.75 -9.14
CA ILE A 91 0.12 -14.25 -10.47
C ILE A 91 -0.86 -14.72 -11.56
N LEU A 92 -1.46 -15.90 -11.40
CA LEU A 92 -2.38 -16.49 -12.38
C LEU A 92 -3.79 -15.88 -12.30
N LEU A 93 -4.17 -15.30 -11.16
CA LEU A 93 -5.50 -14.72 -10.93
C LEU A 93 -5.66 -13.30 -11.48
N MET A 94 -4.63 -12.70 -12.02
CA MET A 94 -4.67 -11.39 -12.63
C MET A 94 -4.80 -11.49 -14.15
N PRO A 95 -5.67 -10.75 -14.81
CA PRO A 95 -6.62 -9.73 -14.38
C PRO A 95 -8.05 -10.26 -14.41
N THR A 96 -8.58 -10.65 -13.29
CA THR A 96 -10.01 -10.98 -13.16
C THR A 96 -10.81 -9.73 -12.76
N MET A 97 -12.14 -9.78 -12.93
CA MET A 97 -13.06 -8.75 -12.39
C MET A 97 -12.77 -8.46 -10.92
N TYR A 98 -12.42 -9.47 -10.17
CA TYR A 98 -12.00 -9.45 -8.78
C TYR A 98 -10.81 -8.51 -8.50
N THR A 99 -9.77 -8.56 -9.32
CA THR A 99 -8.61 -7.66 -9.19
C THR A 99 -9.01 -6.20 -9.40
N LEU A 100 -9.90 -5.94 -10.36
CA LEU A 100 -10.40 -4.61 -10.63
C LEU A 100 -11.24 -4.07 -9.47
N ASP A 101 -12.07 -4.92 -8.85
CA ASP A 101 -12.87 -4.53 -7.67
C ASP A 101 -11.98 -4.23 -6.46
N ASN A 102 -10.93 -4.99 -6.23
CA ASN A 102 -9.95 -4.71 -5.18
C ASN A 102 -9.20 -3.40 -5.46
N LEU A 103 -8.78 -3.14 -6.69
CA LEU A 103 -8.14 -1.88 -7.07
C LEU A 103 -9.08 -0.68 -6.91
N ASN A 104 -10.37 -0.84 -7.20
CA ASN A 104 -11.37 0.18 -6.94
C ASN A 104 -11.54 0.45 -5.43
N THR A 105 -11.50 -0.59 -4.61
CA THR A 105 -11.55 -0.46 -3.14
C THR A 105 -10.31 0.24 -2.60
N ILE A 106 -9.11 -0.12 -3.08
CA ILE A 106 -7.86 0.62 -2.78
C ILE A 106 -8.00 2.08 -3.22
N GLY A 107 -8.58 2.34 -4.38
CA GLY A 107 -8.84 3.70 -4.86
C GLY A 107 -9.76 4.52 -3.95
N LYS A 108 -10.79 3.91 -3.35
CA LYS A 108 -11.63 4.57 -2.34
C LYS A 108 -10.81 4.92 -1.10
N SER A 109 -9.99 3.99 -0.61
CA SER A 109 -9.09 4.21 0.53
C SER A 109 -8.07 5.32 0.25
N ILE A 110 -7.54 5.40 -0.99
CA ILE A 110 -6.70 6.52 -1.44
C ILE A 110 -7.47 7.85 -1.37
N GLY A 111 -8.75 7.86 -1.71
CA GLY A 111 -9.62 9.02 -1.54
C GLY A 111 -9.69 9.49 -0.09
N VAL A 112 -9.89 8.56 0.85
CA VAL A 112 -9.91 8.86 2.30
C VAL A 112 -8.56 9.43 2.74
N LEU A 113 -7.44 8.84 2.32
CA LEU A 113 -6.09 9.36 2.62
C LEU A 113 -5.91 10.77 2.08
N THR A 114 -6.33 11.01 0.84
CA THR A 114 -6.24 12.33 0.18
C THR A 114 -7.07 13.39 0.91
N ASP A 115 -8.29 13.06 1.33
CA ASP A 115 -9.17 13.96 2.08
C ASP A 115 -8.60 14.30 3.46
N ASN A 116 -7.78 13.42 4.02
CA ASN A 116 -7.04 13.64 5.26
C ASN A 116 -5.63 14.23 5.04
N HIS A 117 -5.34 14.74 3.84
CA HIS A 117 -4.05 15.32 3.46
C HIS A 117 -2.85 14.38 3.60
N ILE A 118 -3.04 13.07 3.44
CA ILE A 118 -1.95 12.09 3.46
C ILE A 118 -1.42 11.89 2.04
N PHE A 119 -0.11 12.09 1.87
CA PHE A 119 0.62 11.81 0.64
C PHE A 119 1.06 10.33 0.60
N ILE A 120 0.89 9.70 -0.56
CA ILE A 120 1.24 8.31 -0.86
C ILE A 120 2.47 8.33 -1.78
N PRO A 121 3.69 8.22 -1.24
CA PRO A 121 4.91 8.29 -2.05
C PRO A 121 5.22 7.01 -2.80
N ASP A 122 4.81 5.85 -2.26
CA ASP A 122 5.34 4.54 -2.65
C ASP A 122 4.26 3.45 -2.65
N LEU A 123 3.41 3.46 -3.68
CA LEU A 123 2.42 2.41 -3.93
C LEU A 123 2.79 1.66 -5.21
N HIS A 124 3.33 0.46 -5.07
CA HIS A 124 3.76 -0.41 -6.17
C HIS A 124 3.52 -1.90 -5.85
N SER A 125 3.83 -2.79 -6.79
CA SER A 125 3.54 -4.23 -6.66
C SER A 125 4.20 -4.88 -5.44
N ASP A 126 5.41 -4.48 -5.07
CA ASP A 126 6.13 -5.06 -3.93
C ASP A 126 5.54 -4.63 -2.57
N ASN A 127 4.70 -3.57 -2.56
CA ASN A 127 3.99 -3.07 -1.40
C ASN A 127 2.53 -3.53 -1.35
N VAL A 128 2.20 -4.61 -2.09
CA VAL A 128 0.90 -5.27 -2.01
C VAL A 128 1.05 -6.77 -1.86
N ILE A 129 0.15 -7.37 -1.11
CA ILE A 129 0.01 -8.84 -1.03
C ILE A 129 -1.27 -9.22 -1.75
N ILE A 130 -1.14 -10.11 -2.72
CA ILE A 130 -2.25 -10.69 -3.45
C ILE A 130 -2.60 -12.01 -2.78
N GLY A 131 -3.70 -12.02 -2.05
CA GLY A 131 -4.27 -13.22 -1.44
C GLY A 131 -5.29 -13.89 -2.35
N ASP A 132 -5.92 -14.97 -1.88
CA ASP A 132 -6.90 -15.74 -2.67
C ASP A 132 -8.12 -14.91 -3.05
N ASN A 133 -8.53 -14.00 -2.16
CA ASN A 133 -9.74 -13.19 -2.34
C ASN A 133 -9.53 -11.70 -2.08
N ASN A 134 -8.31 -11.22 -1.90
CA ASN A 134 -8.05 -9.80 -1.62
C ASN A 134 -6.67 -9.35 -2.08
N ILE A 135 -6.56 -8.06 -2.36
CA ILE A 135 -5.28 -7.38 -2.48
C ILE A 135 -5.14 -6.50 -1.25
N THR A 136 -4.07 -6.65 -0.51
CA THR A 136 -3.80 -5.86 0.69
C THR A 136 -2.57 -5.00 0.48
N VAL A 137 -2.72 -3.69 0.62
CA VAL A 137 -1.59 -2.75 0.64
C VAL A 137 -0.87 -2.89 1.96
N ILE A 138 0.43 -3.06 1.90
CA ILE A 138 1.35 -3.13 3.03
C ILE A 138 2.38 -1.99 2.91
N ASP A 139 3.16 -1.79 3.98
CA ASP A 139 4.28 -0.85 3.99
C ASP A 139 3.89 0.63 3.77
N THR A 140 2.98 1.12 4.63
CA THR A 140 2.57 2.54 4.62
C THR A 140 3.42 3.42 5.54
N ASP A 141 4.59 2.94 5.97
CA ASP A 141 5.43 3.58 6.99
C ASP A 141 5.87 5.01 6.61
N ILE A 142 6.03 5.25 5.31
CA ILE A 142 6.45 6.54 4.75
C ILE A 142 5.28 7.40 4.27
N TYR A 143 4.04 6.95 4.43
CA TYR A 143 2.88 7.79 4.15
C TYR A 143 2.79 8.88 5.22
N ALA A 144 2.65 10.13 4.82
CA ALA A 144 2.73 11.25 5.74
C ALA A 144 1.80 12.41 5.36
N LYS A 145 1.48 13.24 6.34
CA LYS A 145 0.76 14.49 6.06
C LYS A 145 1.55 15.34 5.07
N SER A 146 0.88 15.74 4.00
CA SER A 146 1.47 16.63 3.01
C SER A 146 1.49 18.06 3.54
N LEU A 147 2.71 18.62 3.68
CA LEU A 147 2.92 20.01 4.05
C LEU A 147 3.08 20.93 2.82
N PHE A 148 3.30 20.34 1.63
CA PHE A 148 3.71 21.07 0.43
C PHE A 148 2.68 21.07 -0.69
N PHE A 149 1.72 20.14 -0.67
CA PHE A 149 0.73 20.03 -1.74
C PHE A 149 -0.61 20.58 -1.28
N ASP A 150 -1.19 21.47 -2.09
CA ASP A 150 -2.61 21.76 -2.00
C ASP A 150 -3.44 20.49 -2.31
N LYS A 151 -4.71 20.50 -1.93
CA LYS A 151 -5.60 19.33 -2.08
C LYS A 151 -5.63 18.82 -3.52
N ASP A 152 -5.63 19.71 -4.48
CA ASP A 152 -5.74 19.40 -5.90
C ASP A 152 -4.51 18.66 -6.42
N LYS A 153 -3.33 19.14 -6.06
CA LYS A 153 -2.06 18.50 -6.44
C LYS A 153 -1.88 17.15 -5.71
N LEU A 154 -2.28 17.10 -4.44
CA LEU A 154 -2.22 15.88 -3.66
C LEU A 154 -3.13 14.80 -4.27
N GLU A 155 -4.37 15.16 -4.66
CA GLU A 155 -5.31 14.25 -5.30
C GLU A 155 -4.70 13.63 -6.57
N VAL A 156 -4.16 14.44 -7.46
CA VAL A 156 -3.54 13.97 -8.71
C VAL A 156 -2.36 13.02 -8.41
N ARG A 157 -1.52 13.36 -7.43
CA ARG A 157 -0.36 12.52 -7.08
C ARG A 157 -0.75 11.18 -6.48
N ASN A 158 -1.73 11.17 -5.58
CA ASN A 158 -2.19 9.96 -4.92
C ASN A 158 -2.91 9.03 -5.92
N TYR A 159 -3.77 9.56 -6.79
CA TYR A 159 -4.40 8.73 -7.84
C TYR A 159 -3.40 8.25 -8.90
N ARG A 160 -2.32 9.00 -9.14
CA ARG A 160 -1.23 8.47 -9.97
C ARG A 160 -0.62 7.23 -9.35
N ALA A 161 -0.41 7.19 -8.03
CA ALA A 161 0.10 6.01 -7.36
C ALA A 161 -0.79 4.78 -7.63
N LEU A 162 -2.12 4.94 -7.60
CA LEU A 162 -3.07 3.89 -7.97
C LEU A 162 -2.89 3.42 -9.43
N TYR A 163 -2.73 4.35 -10.37
CA TYR A 163 -2.52 4.00 -11.77
C TYR A 163 -1.17 3.30 -12.01
N CYS A 164 -0.14 3.70 -11.28
CA CYS A 164 1.15 3.02 -11.32
C CYS A 164 1.03 1.58 -10.81
N LEU A 165 0.35 1.36 -9.68
CA LEU A 165 0.07 0.03 -9.17
C LEU A 165 -0.70 -0.81 -10.19
N PHE A 166 -1.79 -0.27 -10.74
CA PHE A 166 -2.58 -0.94 -11.77
C PHE A 166 -1.71 -1.38 -12.96
N LYS A 167 -0.88 -0.49 -13.49
CA LYS A 167 0.01 -0.77 -14.62
C LYS A 167 1.02 -1.87 -14.29
N MET A 168 1.60 -1.86 -13.09
CA MET A 168 2.57 -2.86 -12.68
C MET A 168 1.92 -4.23 -12.58
N LEU A 169 0.76 -4.32 -11.95
CA LEU A 169 0.00 -5.57 -11.83
C LEU A 169 -0.44 -6.10 -13.21
N TYR A 170 -0.80 -5.22 -14.13
CA TYR A 170 -1.12 -5.59 -15.50
C TYR A 170 0.07 -6.17 -16.24
N LYS A 171 1.26 -5.58 -16.09
CA LYS A 171 2.49 -6.11 -16.70
C LYS A 171 2.85 -7.50 -16.16
N GLU A 172 2.73 -7.69 -14.85
CA GLU A 172 2.98 -8.99 -14.24
C GLU A 172 2.02 -10.06 -14.78
N ALA A 173 0.74 -9.73 -14.96
CA ALA A 173 -0.24 -10.61 -15.54
C ALA A 173 0.12 -11.07 -16.98
N LEU A 174 0.80 -10.23 -17.76
CA LEU A 174 1.25 -10.59 -19.11
C LEU A 174 2.28 -11.72 -19.15
N TYR A 175 3.24 -11.68 -18.23
CA TYR A 175 4.22 -12.78 -18.13
C TYR A 175 3.56 -14.11 -17.83
N CYS A 176 2.32 -14.10 -17.35
CA CYS A 176 1.52 -15.27 -17.05
C CYS A 176 0.56 -15.68 -18.18
N GLY A 177 0.65 -15.04 -19.35
CA GLY A 177 -0.10 -15.43 -20.55
C GLY A 177 -1.51 -14.86 -20.68
N PHE A 178 -1.88 -13.89 -19.86
CA PHE A 178 -3.17 -13.19 -20.02
C PHE A 178 -3.11 -12.19 -21.20
N LYS A 179 -4.17 -12.20 -22.01
CA LYS A 179 -4.32 -11.22 -23.09
C LYS A 179 -4.78 -9.88 -22.52
N TYR A 180 -4.01 -8.85 -22.73
CA TYR A 180 -4.43 -7.46 -22.49
C TYR A 180 -4.34 -6.67 -23.80
N CYS A 181 -4.88 -5.46 -23.79
CA CYS A 181 -4.74 -4.55 -24.90
C CYS A 181 -3.51 -3.66 -24.67
N ASP A 182 -2.53 -3.69 -25.57
CA ASP A 182 -1.34 -2.84 -25.51
C ASP A 182 -1.72 -1.36 -25.44
N ASP A 183 -2.78 -0.97 -26.17
CA ASP A 183 -3.30 0.39 -26.19
C ASP A 183 -3.72 0.90 -24.79
N ASP A 184 -4.20 0.01 -23.89
CA ASP A 184 -4.59 0.41 -22.54
C ASP A 184 -3.38 0.88 -21.73
N ILE A 185 -2.26 0.20 -21.85
CA ILE A 185 -1.02 0.55 -21.15
C ILE A 185 -0.41 1.81 -21.73
N ASP A 186 -0.43 1.97 -23.04
CA ASP A 186 0.05 3.18 -23.69
C ASP A 186 -0.81 4.40 -23.36
N ASN A 187 -2.13 4.24 -23.34
CA ASN A 187 -3.05 5.28 -22.90
C ASN A 187 -2.80 5.68 -21.43
N ILE A 188 -2.59 4.70 -20.53
CA ILE A 188 -2.25 4.97 -19.12
C ILE A 188 -0.88 5.64 -19.02
N ASN A 189 0.14 5.21 -19.79
CA ASN A 189 1.45 5.85 -19.80
C ASN A 189 1.37 7.32 -20.19
N ASN A 190 0.56 7.63 -21.22
CA ASN A 190 0.38 8.99 -21.71
C ASN A 190 -0.26 9.91 -20.67
N LEU A 191 -1.08 9.38 -19.74
CA LEU A 191 -1.66 10.16 -18.65
C LEU A 191 -0.63 10.67 -17.64
N PHE A 192 0.57 10.07 -17.60
CA PHE A 192 1.61 10.46 -16.64
C PHE A 192 2.52 11.58 -17.11
N ASP A 193 2.29 12.12 -18.29
CA ASP A 193 2.93 13.38 -18.68
C ASP A 193 2.25 14.56 -17.97
N TYR A 194 2.85 15.00 -16.86
CA TYR A 194 2.34 16.10 -16.03
C TYR A 194 2.42 17.48 -16.66
N ASN A 195 3.22 17.63 -17.70
CA ASN A 195 3.31 18.89 -18.42
C ASN A 195 2.06 19.11 -19.30
N ASN A 196 1.25 18.07 -19.47
CA ASN A 196 0.01 18.14 -20.22
C ASN A 196 -1.19 18.41 -19.28
N ALA A 197 -1.75 19.61 -19.33
CA ALA A 197 -2.90 20.02 -18.52
C ALA A 197 -4.14 19.14 -18.73
N ASP A 198 -4.31 18.55 -19.92
CA ASP A 198 -5.45 17.68 -20.22
C ASP A 198 -5.31 16.31 -19.56
N ASN A 199 -4.08 15.83 -19.38
CA ASN A 199 -3.81 14.62 -18.61
C ASN A 199 -4.19 14.79 -17.13
N VAL A 200 -3.88 15.94 -16.53
CA VAL A 200 -4.30 16.28 -15.17
C VAL A 200 -5.81 16.30 -15.03
N LYS A 201 -6.52 16.90 -15.97
CA LYS A 201 -8.00 16.90 -16.00
C LYS A 201 -8.56 15.49 -16.14
N THR A 202 -7.92 14.66 -16.98
CA THR A 202 -8.32 13.28 -17.22
C THR A 202 -8.15 12.42 -15.96
N LEU A 203 -7.02 12.53 -15.26
CA LEU A 203 -6.78 11.84 -13.97
C LEU A 203 -7.80 12.28 -12.89
N ARG A 204 -8.20 13.53 -12.86
CA ARG A 204 -9.24 14.03 -11.96
C ARG A 204 -10.63 13.51 -12.32
N ARG A 205 -10.93 13.38 -13.61
CA ARG A 205 -12.22 12.87 -14.10
C ARG A 205 -12.36 11.37 -13.85
N TYR A 206 -11.31 10.62 -14.12
CA TYR A 206 -11.28 9.16 -14.01
C TYR A 206 -10.40 8.76 -12.83
N LYS A 207 -10.96 8.82 -11.62
CA LYS A 207 -10.26 8.48 -10.36
C LYS A 207 -9.80 7.01 -10.33
N TYR A 208 -10.51 6.15 -11.06
CA TYR A 208 -10.23 4.72 -11.10
C TYR A 208 -9.74 4.29 -12.49
N PRO A 209 -8.65 3.50 -12.56
CA PRO A 209 -8.09 3.05 -13.84
C PRO A 209 -9.10 2.36 -14.74
N ILE A 210 -10.00 1.56 -14.18
CA ILE A 210 -11.02 0.84 -14.94
C ILE A 210 -12.01 1.79 -15.63
N ASP A 211 -12.36 2.89 -15.01
CA ASP A 211 -13.30 3.86 -15.60
C ASP A 211 -12.64 4.59 -16.78
N TYR A 212 -11.36 4.86 -16.68
CA TYR A 212 -10.57 5.40 -17.79
C TYR A 212 -10.51 4.43 -18.96
N ILE A 213 -10.12 3.17 -18.73
CA ILE A 213 -10.05 2.14 -19.78
C ILE A 213 -11.40 1.96 -20.45
N ARG A 214 -12.50 1.88 -19.70
CA ARG A 214 -13.85 1.80 -20.26
C ARG A 214 -14.21 3.00 -21.15
N SER A 215 -13.69 4.19 -20.84
CA SER A 215 -13.95 5.41 -21.62
C SER A 215 -13.17 5.44 -22.94
N THR A 216 -12.01 4.81 -23.00
CA THR A 216 -11.14 4.77 -24.20
C THR A 216 -11.52 3.66 -25.18
N ARG A 217 -12.22 2.62 -24.71
CA ARG A 217 -12.65 1.48 -25.53
C ARG A 217 -14.00 1.71 -26.26
N ARG A 218 -14.57 2.90 -26.17
CA ARG A 218 -15.76 3.30 -26.89
C ARG A 218 -15.38 3.90 -28.22
#